data_e82d987be787acf42672b262d97ad493
#
_entry.id   e82d987be787acf42672b262d97ad493
#
_cell.length_a   1.000
_cell.length_b   1.000
_cell.length_c   1.000
_cell.angle_alpha   90.00
_cell.angle_beta   90.00
_cell.angle_gamma   90.00
#
_symmetry.space_group_name_H-M   'P 1'
#
loop_
_entity.id
_entity.type
_entity.pdbx_description
1 polymer ?
#
loop_
_entity_poly.entity_id
_entity_poly.type
_entity_poly.pdbx_seq_one_letter_code
_entity_poly.pdbx_strand_id
1 'polypeptide(L)'
;MSAAADSTQVFVRPDSYLTLHYRIVLASGPAAGSTFADTFTGRPATLQMGMGQWAPGMEAALVGQAEGNVFSITLAPADAYGDRNPDLIQRVTRAMLDEHAGADATFEPGDLVEFKAPNGGRYSGVLKSLDDTGAVFDFNHPLAGTALRLDVDILGVL
;
A
#
# COMPACT_ATOMS: atom_id res chain seq x y z
N MET A 1 11.45 -13.26 -37.98
CA MET A 1 12.34 -12.75 -37.27
C MET A 1 12.09 -12.71 -35.78
N SER A 2 11.14 -12.18 -35.32
CA SER A 2 10.98 -12.05 -33.87
C SER A 2 10.39 -13.28 -33.20
N ALA A 3 9.93 -14.26 -33.94
CA ALA A 3 9.34 -15.45 -33.35
C ALA A 3 10.31 -16.20 -32.44
N ALA A 4 11.59 -16.25 -32.82
CA ALA A 4 12.60 -16.90 -32.00
C ALA A 4 12.86 -16.11 -30.72
N ALA A 5 12.81 -14.77 -30.76
CA ALA A 5 12.96 -13.96 -29.59
C ALA A 5 11.78 -14.14 -28.63
N ASP A 6 10.56 -14.25 -29.17
CA ASP A 6 9.37 -14.45 -28.35
C ASP A 6 9.40 -15.77 -27.60
N SER A 7 9.99 -16.82 -28.16
CA SER A 7 10.06 -18.14 -27.54
C SER A 7 10.96 -18.17 -26.29
N THR A 8 11.85 -17.18 -26.14
CA THR A 8 12.75 -17.10 -24.98
C THR A 8 12.24 -16.15 -23.91
N GLN A 9 11.14 -15.47 -24.16
CA GLN A 9 10.61 -14.48 -23.24
C GLN A 9 9.94 -15.13 -22.03
N VAL A 10 10.21 -14.56 -20.85
CA VAL A 10 9.66 -15.05 -19.58
C VAL A 10 8.54 -14.09 -19.16
N PHE A 11 7.43 -14.67 -18.76
CA PHE A 11 6.24 -13.91 -18.33
C PHE A 11 5.99 -14.11 -16.85
N VAL A 12 5.44 -13.08 -16.22
CA VAL A 12 5.08 -13.11 -14.82
C VAL A 12 3.93 -14.10 -14.58
N ARG A 13 4.10 -14.98 -13.63
CA ARG A 13 3.10 -15.94 -13.17
C ARG A 13 2.67 -15.59 -11.75
N PRO A 14 1.54 -16.17 -11.26
CA PRO A 14 1.06 -15.89 -9.91
C PRO A 14 2.03 -16.28 -8.77
N ASP A 15 3.04 -17.09 -9.05
CA ASP A 15 4.04 -17.54 -8.08
C ASP A 15 5.46 -17.06 -8.41
N SER A 16 5.61 -16.16 -9.37
CA SER A 16 6.92 -15.68 -9.82
C SER A 16 7.63 -14.86 -8.74
N TYR A 17 8.95 -14.88 -8.81
CA TYR A 17 9.81 -14.00 -8.04
C TYR A 17 10.36 -12.93 -8.97
N LEU A 18 10.10 -11.66 -8.65
CA LEU A 18 10.39 -10.56 -9.55
C LEU A 18 11.48 -9.64 -9.00
N THR A 19 12.31 -9.13 -9.91
CA THR A 19 13.14 -7.96 -9.66
C THR A 19 12.60 -6.85 -10.54
N LEU A 20 12.23 -5.73 -9.94
CA LEU A 20 11.57 -4.65 -10.66
C LEU A 20 11.85 -3.29 -10.04
N HIS A 21 11.74 -2.25 -10.87
CA HIS A 21 11.50 -0.91 -10.38
C HIS A 21 10.02 -0.61 -10.44
N TYR A 22 9.54 0.12 -9.45
CA TYR A 22 8.15 0.57 -9.46
C TYR A 22 8.02 1.96 -8.85
N ARG A 23 6.94 2.63 -9.23
CA ARG A 23 6.53 3.89 -8.62
C ARG A 23 5.01 3.83 -8.43
N ILE A 24 4.57 4.18 -7.24
CA ILE A 24 3.15 4.26 -6.89
C ILE A 24 2.81 5.72 -6.70
N VAL A 25 1.91 6.23 -7.53
CA VAL A 25 1.46 7.62 -7.50
C VAL A 25 -0.04 7.63 -7.21
N LEU A 26 -0.46 8.51 -6.31
CA LEU A 26 -1.87 8.68 -6.00
C LEU A 26 -2.55 9.32 -7.21
N ALA A 27 -3.59 8.66 -7.73
CA ALA A 27 -4.30 9.10 -8.93
C ALA A 27 -5.63 9.79 -8.61
N SER A 28 -6.04 9.80 -7.35
CA SER A 28 -7.27 10.46 -6.91
C SER A 28 -7.12 11.01 -5.51
N GLY A 29 -8.13 11.76 -5.05
CA GLY A 29 -8.16 12.33 -3.72
C GLY A 29 -7.37 13.63 -3.60
N PRO A 30 -7.30 14.20 -2.36
CA PRO A 30 -6.63 15.51 -2.13
C PRO A 30 -5.14 15.49 -2.44
N ALA A 31 -4.50 14.31 -2.34
CA ALA A 31 -3.06 14.16 -2.59
C ALA A 31 -2.75 13.61 -3.99
N ALA A 32 -3.71 13.67 -4.92
CA ALA A 32 -3.50 13.19 -6.29
C ALA A 32 -2.25 13.82 -6.90
N GLY A 33 -1.43 13.00 -7.56
CA GLY A 33 -0.14 13.41 -8.12
C GLY A 33 1.04 13.20 -7.18
N SER A 34 0.80 12.91 -5.91
CA SER A 34 1.87 12.63 -4.95
C SER A 34 2.40 11.20 -5.14
N THR A 35 3.70 11.04 -4.96
CA THR A 35 4.36 9.74 -5.03
C THR A 35 4.37 9.10 -3.65
N PHE A 36 3.79 7.90 -3.56
CA PHE A 36 3.79 7.11 -2.33
C PHE A 36 5.06 6.30 -2.17
N ALA A 37 5.54 5.69 -3.26
CA ALA A 37 6.75 4.88 -3.27
C ALA A 37 7.40 4.97 -4.65
N ASP A 38 8.73 4.97 -4.69
CA ASP A 38 9.50 5.08 -5.93
C ASP A 38 10.85 4.41 -5.75
N THR A 39 11.12 3.37 -6.54
CA THR A 39 12.44 2.70 -6.53
C THR A 39 13.33 3.16 -7.68
N PHE A 40 12.82 3.92 -8.65
CA PHE A 40 13.57 4.30 -9.85
C PHE A 40 14.81 5.15 -9.54
N THR A 41 14.79 5.85 -8.42
CA THR A 41 15.93 6.69 -7.99
C THR A 41 16.93 5.94 -7.12
N GLY A 42 16.70 4.66 -6.86
CA GLY A 42 17.51 3.84 -5.99
C GLY A 42 17.65 2.42 -6.51
N ARG A 43 17.66 1.46 -5.59
CA ARG A 43 17.82 0.05 -5.93
C ARG A 43 16.49 -0.56 -6.35
N PRO A 44 16.53 -1.52 -7.30
CA PRO A 44 15.34 -2.30 -7.62
C PRO A 44 14.81 -3.05 -6.40
N ALA A 45 13.50 -3.25 -6.39
CA ALA A 45 12.85 -4.06 -5.37
C ALA A 45 12.76 -5.50 -5.83
N THR A 46 12.62 -6.40 -4.86
CA THR A 46 12.26 -7.79 -5.11
C THR A 46 10.84 -8.02 -4.63
N LEU A 47 10.05 -8.74 -5.41
CA LEU A 47 8.66 -9.04 -5.10
C LEU A 47 8.40 -10.51 -5.35
N GLN A 48 8.00 -11.22 -4.29
CA GLN A 48 7.54 -12.60 -4.44
C GLN A 48 6.03 -12.59 -4.59
N MET A 49 5.56 -13.03 -5.75
CA MET A 49 4.13 -13.09 -6.05
C MET A 49 3.45 -14.12 -5.15
N GLY A 50 2.22 -13.83 -4.74
CA GLY A 50 1.42 -14.73 -3.93
C GLY A 50 1.72 -14.72 -2.44
N MET A 51 2.63 -13.86 -1.98
CA MET A 51 2.99 -13.76 -0.56
C MET A 51 2.32 -12.61 0.17
N GLY A 52 1.44 -11.88 -0.50
CA GLY A 52 0.72 -10.77 0.12
C GLY A 52 1.54 -9.49 0.31
N GLN A 53 2.69 -9.39 -0.32
CA GLN A 53 3.52 -8.18 -0.25
C GLN A 53 2.84 -6.99 -0.92
N TRP A 54 2.13 -7.24 -2.00
CA TRP A 54 1.30 -6.26 -2.69
C TRP A 54 -0.16 -6.68 -2.62
N ALA A 55 -1.07 -5.71 -2.75
CA ALA A 55 -2.50 -6.01 -2.82
C ALA A 55 -2.80 -6.92 -4.02
N PRO A 56 -3.80 -7.84 -3.91
CA PRO A 56 -4.08 -8.80 -4.97
C PRO A 56 -4.33 -8.19 -6.34
N GLY A 57 -5.00 -7.04 -6.41
CA GLY A 57 -5.24 -6.35 -7.67
C GLY A 57 -3.98 -5.80 -8.30
N MET A 58 -3.02 -5.39 -7.47
CA MET A 58 -1.71 -4.92 -7.93
C MET A 58 -0.88 -6.08 -8.48
N GLU A 59 -0.90 -7.24 -7.81
CA GLU A 59 -0.24 -8.44 -8.32
C GLU A 59 -0.87 -8.90 -9.62
N ALA A 60 -2.20 -8.88 -9.71
CA ALA A 60 -2.92 -9.26 -10.92
C ALA A 60 -2.52 -8.40 -12.13
N ALA A 61 -2.19 -7.14 -11.90
CA ALA A 61 -1.73 -6.25 -12.97
C ALA A 61 -0.37 -6.66 -13.53
N LEU A 62 0.44 -7.36 -12.77
CA LEU A 62 1.76 -7.83 -13.18
C LEU A 62 1.71 -9.16 -13.93
N VAL A 63 0.72 -10.01 -13.61
CA VAL A 63 0.61 -11.35 -14.22
C VAL A 63 0.44 -11.22 -15.72
N GLY A 64 1.25 -11.99 -16.48
CA GLY A 64 1.22 -11.98 -17.93
C GLY A 64 2.12 -10.92 -18.57
N GLN A 65 2.72 -10.03 -17.78
CA GLN A 65 3.69 -9.06 -18.30
C GLN A 65 5.02 -9.76 -18.58
N ALA A 66 5.72 -9.31 -19.59
CA ALA A 66 7.00 -9.91 -19.99
C ALA A 66 8.16 -9.33 -19.20
N GLU A 67 9.18 -10.16 -18.95
CA GLU A 67 10.47 -9.67 -18.47
C GLU A 67 11.02 -8.60 -19.40
N GLY A 68 11.47 -7.50 -18.83
CA GLY A 68 11.95 -6.35 -19.58
C GLY A 68 10.88 -5.35 -19.99
N ASN A 69 9.62 -5.64 -19.70
CA ASN A 69 8.52 -4.75 -20.07
C ASN A 69 8.46 -3.54 -19.12
N VAL A 70 8.19 -2.38 -19.70
CA VAL A 70 7.95 -1.14 -18.97
C VAL A 70 6.52 -0.70 -19.26
N PHE A 71 5.73 -0.51 -18.22
CA PHE A 71 4.33 -0.14 -18.40
C PHE A 71 3.81 0.68 -17.23
N SER A 72 2.67 1.34 -17.46
CA SER A 72 1.92 2.03 -16.43
C SER A 72 0.48 1.57 -16.47
N ILE A 73 -0.13 1.44 -15.30
CA ILE A 73 -1.53 1.08 -15.16
C ILE A 73 -2.14 1.90 -14.03
N THR A 74 -3.40 2.32 -14.23
CA THR A 74 -4.17 2.97 -13.17
C THR A 74 -5.15 1.96 -12.60
N LEU A 75 -5.13 1.83 -11.28
CA LEU A 75 -5.97 0.90 -10.54
C LEU A 75 -7.04 1.67 -9.78
N ALA A 76 -8.29 1.23 -9.90
CA ALA A 76 -9.37 1.72 -9.05
C ALA A 76 -9.11 1.28 -7.60
N PRO A 77 -9.70 1.96 -6.60
CA PRO A 77 -9.51 1.57 -5.20
C PRO A 77 -9.80 0.10 -4.93
N ALA A 78 -10.82 -0.48 -5.54
CA ALA A 78 -11.17 -1.89 -5.36
C ALA A 78 -10.08 -2.84 -5.85
N ASP A 79 -9.27 -2.43 -6.82
CA ASP A 79 -8.15 -3.23 -7.36
C ASP A 79 -6.82 -2.91 -6.70
N ALA A 80 -6.79 -1.93 -5.81
CA ALA A 80 -5.60 -1.53 -5.06
C ALA A 80 -5.78 -1.89 -3.59
N TYR A 81 -5.89 -0.90 -2.71
CA TYR A 81 -6.00 -1.14 -1.26
C TYR A 81 -7.45 -1.17 -0.77
N GLY A 82 -8.41 -1.23 -1.71
CA GLY A 82 -9.82 -1.33 -1.39
C GLY A 82 -10.45 0.01 -1.08
N ASP A 83 -11.76 -0.01 -0.87
CA ASP A 83 -12.50 1.16 -0.47
C ASP A 83 -12.30 1.44 1.01
N ARG A 84 -12.54 2.68 1.41
CA ARG A 84 -12.53 3.04 2.83
C ARG A 84 -13.70 2.35 3.52
N ASN A 85 -13.43 1.80 4.69
CA ASN A 85 -14.44 1.16 5.52
C ASN A 85 -14.80 2.10 6.68
N PRO A 86 -16.05 2.63 6.74
CA PRO A 86 -16.45 3.51 7.84
C PRO A 86 -16.39 2.83 9.22
N ASP A 87 -16.50 1.49 9.28
CA ASP A 87 -16.41 0.75 10.53
C ASP A 87 -14.99 0.80 11.13
N LEU A 88 -13.99 1.16 10.34
CA LEU A 88 -12.62 1.35 10.82
C LEU A 88 -12.36 2.75 11.35
N ILE A 89 -13.35 3.63 11.32
CA ILE A 89 -13.28 4.93 12.00
C ILE A 89 -13.92 4.71 13.38
N GLN A 90 -13.09 4.72 14.42
CA GLN A 90 -13.52 4.32 15.75
C GLN A 90 -13.11 5.34 16.80
N ARG A 91 -13.93 5.42 17.86
CA ARG A 91 -13.63 6.24 19.01
C ARG A 91 -12.82 5.44 20.02
N VAL A 92 -11.73 6.02 20.47
CA VAL A 92 -10.85 5.46 21.52
C VAL A 92 -11.01 6.34 22.75
N THR A 93 -11.24 5.72 23.90
CA THR A 93 -11.38 6.47 25.16
C THR A 93 -10.04 7.08 25.56
N ARG A 94 -10.09 8.13 26.38
CA ARG A 94 -8.86 8.76 26.90
C ARG A 94 -8.02 7.77 27.68
N ALA A 95 -8.67 6.90 28.44
CA ALA A 95 -7.97 5.87 29.21
C ALA A 95 -7.19 4.90 28.32
N MET A 96 -7.80 4.44 27.22
CA MET A 96 -7.12 3.57 26.26
C MET A 96 -5.96 4.29 25.57
N LEU A 97 -6.16 5.54 25.21
CA LEU A 97 -5.10 6.33 24.56
C LEU A 97 -3.90 6.52 25.49
N ASP A 98 -4.15 6.83 26.77
CA ASP A 98 -3.10 6.99 27.76
C ASP A 98 -2.36 5.68 28.03
N GLU A 99 -3.07 4.57 28.03
CA GLU A 99 -2.50 3.23 28.21
C GLU A 99 -1.52 2.87 27.10
N HIS A 100 -1.85 3.20 25.83
CA HIS A 100 -1.04 2.84 24.69
C HIS A 100 0.10 3.82 24.41
N ALA A 101 -0.10 5.09 24.72
CA ALA A 101 0.84 6.14 24.32
C ALA A 101 1.46 6.91 25.51
N GLY A 102 0.98 6.65 26.74
CA GLY A 102 1.42 7.37 27.92
C GLY A 102 0.60 8.63 28.17
N ALA A 103 0.37 8.94 29.47
CA ALA A 103 -0.47 10.04 29.88
C ALA A 103 0.09 11.41 29.50
N ASP A 104 1.42 11.51 29.33
CA ASP A 104 2.08 12.76 28.99
C ASP A 104 2.18 13.01 27.49
N ALA A 105 1.77 12.05 26.65
CA ALA A 105 1.83 12.19 25.23
C ALA A 105 0.83 13.24 24.73
N THR A 106 1.25 14.06 23.79
CA THR A 106 0.38 15.03 23.15
C THR A 106 0.13 14.64 21.71
N PHE A 107 -1.10 14.85 21.25
CA PHE A 107 -1.52 14.46 19.91
C PHE A 107 -2.23 15.62 19.23
N GLU A 108 -2.07 15.70 17.91
CA GLU A 108 -2.76 16.64 17.06
C GLU A 108 -3.49 15.89 15.95
N PRO A 109 -4.63 16.43 15.45
CA PRO A 109 -5.30 15.83 14.29
C PRO A 109 -4.33 15.67 13.11
N GLY A 110 -4.34 14.47 12.51
CA GLY A 110 -3.42 14.09 11.46
C GLY A 110 -2.26 13.21 11.92
N ASP A 111 -2.02 13.11 13.22
CA ASP A 111 -0.95 12.26 13.75
C ASP A 111 -1.26 10.78 13.53
N LEU A 112 -0.21 10.03 13.21
CA LEU A 112 -0.28 8.57 13.12
C LEU A 112 0.09 7.98 14.48
N VAL A 113 -0.79 7.18 15.05
CA VAL A 113 -0.62 6.57 16.37
C VAL A 113 -0.65 5.06 16.25
N GLU A 114 0.32 4.38 16.85
CA GLU A 114 0.43 2.92 16.83
C GLU A 114 -0.18 2.34 18.10
N PHE A 115 -0.98 1.29 17.94
CA PHE A 115 -1.64 0.58 19.03
C PHE A 115 -1.19 -0.88 19.05
N LYS A 116 -1.17 -1.47 20.24
CA LYS A 116 -0.96 -2.91 20.42
C LYS A 116 -2.31 -3.61 20.49
N ALA A 117 -2.47 -4.66 19.70
CA ALA A 117 -3.61 -5.54 19.81
C ALA A 117 -3.42 -6.56 20.94
N PRO A 118 -4.50 -7.11 21.53
CA PRO A 118 -4.39 -8.13 22.59
C PRO A 118 -3.64 -9.39 22.18
N ASN A 119 -3.62 -9.69 20.88
CA ASN A 119 -2.91 -10.87 20.34
C ASN A 119 -1.41 -10.62 20.08
N GLY A 120 -0.89 -9.46 20.49
CA GLY A 120 0.50 -9.08 20.25
C GLY A 120 0.76 -8.38 18.93
N GLY A 121 -0.22 -8.31 18.05
CA GLY A 121 -0.12 -7.56 16.80
C GLY A 121 -0.14 -6.06 17.02
N ARG A 122 0.21 -5.31 15.99
CA ARG A 122 0.18 -3.85 16.03
C ARG A 122 -0.67 -3.32 14.90
N TYR A 123 -1.33 -2.21 15.15
CA TYR A 123 -2.10 -1.52 14.12
C TYR A 123 -1.98 -0.01 14.34
N SER A 124 -2.14 0.74 13.26
CA SER A 124 -1.96 2.19 13.28
C SER A 124 -3.23 2.89 12.86
N GLY A 125 -3.51 4.02 13.48
CA GLY A 125 -4.63 4.87 13.13
C GLY A 125 -4.21 6.32 13.00
N VAL A 126 -4.89 7.05 12.13
CA VAL A 126 -4.71 8.49 11.98
C VAL A 126 -5.72 9.21 12.87
N LEU A 127 -5.22 10.10 13.71
CA LEU A 127 -6.07 10.88 14.61
C LEU A 127 -6.91 11.86 13.79
N LYS A 128 -8.24 11.77 13.93
CA LYS A 128 -9.17 12.68 13.26
C LYS A 128 -9.62 13.82 14.15
N SER A 129 -9.92 13.52 15.41
CA SER A 129 -10.33 14.52 16.38
C SER A 129 -9.97 14.07 17.78
N LEU A 130 -9.78 15.02 18.69
CA LEU A 130 -9.40 14.75 20.06
C LEU A 130 -10.23 15.66 20.97
N ASP A 131 -10.78 15.07 22.05
CA ASP A 131 -11.46 15.81 23.11
C ASP A 131 -11.05 15.27 24.47
N ASP A 132 -11.64 15.82 25.56
CA ASP A 132 -11.27 15.46 26.91
C ASP A 132 -11.62 14.02 27.26
N THR A 133 -12.58 13.42 26.55
CA THR A 133 -13.08 12.06 26.85
C THR A 133 -12.49 11.00 25.94
N GLY A 134 -11.86 11.40 24.85
CA GLY A 134 -11.26 10.43 23.92
C GLY A 134 -10.90 11.04 22.59
N ALA A 135 -10.69 10.18 21.62
CA ALA A 135 -10.27 10.56 20.29
C ALA A 135 -10.93 9.68 19.23
N VAL A 136 -11.13 10.23 18.05
CA VAL A 136 -11.59 9.47 16.88
C VAL A 136 -10.41 9.18 15.99
N PHE A 137 -10.21 7.90 15.68
CA PHE A 137 -9.13 7.43 14.81
C PHE A 137 -9.70 6.77 13.57
N ASP A 138 -8.98 6.95 12.48
CA ASP A 138 -9.23 6.28 11.21
C ASP A 138 -8.18 5.17 11.04
N PHE A 139 -8.62 3.93 11.13
CA PHE A 139 -7.74 2.76 11.01
C PHE A 139 -7.69 2.19 9.60
N ASN A 140 -8.23 2.88 8.61
CA ASN A 140 -8.10 2.48 7.22
C ASN A 140 -6.64 2.56 6.76
N HIS A 141 -6.29 1.71 5.79
CA HIS A 141 -5.00 1.85 5.12
C HIS A 141 -4.90 3.27 4.53
N PRO A 142 -3.71 3.90 4.57
CA PRO A 142 -3.55 5.27 4.05
C PRO A 142 -3.99 5.44 2.61
N LEU A 143 -3.92 4.38 1.80
CA LEU A 143 -4.30 4.41 0.38
C LEU A 143 -5.68 3.83 0.12
N ALA A 144 -6.43 3.44 1.15
CA ALA A 144 -7.81 2.97 0.98
C ALA A 144 -8.67 4.08 0.40
N GLY A 145 -9.53 3.73 -0.56
CA GLY A 145 -10.38 4.68 -1.26
C GLY A 145 -9.66 5.56 -2.27
N THR A 146 -8.39 5.28 -2.54
CA THR A 146 -7.57 6.06 -3.46
C THR A 146 -7.25 5.23 -4.70
N ALA A 147 -7.50 5.80 -5.89
CA ALA A 147 -7.00 5.21 -7.13
C ALA A 147 -5.49 5.41 -7.20
N LEU A 148 -4.79 4.44 -7.75
CA LEU A 148 -3.33 4.48 -7.84
C LEU A 148 -2.88 4.33 -9.29
N ARG A 149 -1.83 5.07 -9.65
CA ARG A 149 -1.07 4.79 -10.88
C ARG A 149 0.18 4.02 -10.49
N LEU A 150 0.37 2.88 -11.13
CA LEU A 150 1.52 2.01 -10.91
C LEU A 150 2.38 2.03 -12.16
N ASP A 151 3.59 2.56 -12.04
CA ASP A 151 4.59 2.56 -13.10
C ASP A 151 5.57 1.43 -12.78
N VAL A 152 5.84 0.54 -13.74
CA VAL A 152 6.63 -0.67 -13.50
C VAL A 152 7.64 -0.88 -14.62
N ASP A 153 8.85 -1.27 -14.24
CA ASP A 153 9.90 -1.78 -15.12
C ASP A 153 10.33 -3.14 -14.59
N ILE A 154 9.96 -4.21 -15.29
CA ILE A 154 10.26 -5.58 -14.88
C ILE A 154 11.67 -5.94 -15.36
N LEU A 155 12.62 -6.03 -14.42
CA LEU A 155 14.02 -6.30 -14.73
C LEU A 155 14.31 -7.79 -14.84
N GLY A 156 13.66 -8.61 -14.00
CA GLY A 156 13.89 -10.05 -13.99
C GLY A 156 12.68 -10.81 -13.47
N VAL A 157 12.45 -12.01 -14.01
CA VAL A 157 11.38 -12.93 -13.63
C VAL A 157 11.98 -14.31 -13.40
N LEU A 158 11.73 -14.87 -12.21
CA LEU A 158 12.13 -16.25 -11.87
C LEU A 158 10.94 -17.16 -11.62
#